data_53101eef7ce1e8d61fd9563b0fe34691
#
_entry.id   53101eef7ce1e8d61fd9563b0fe34691
#
_cell.length_a   1.000
_cell.length_b   1.000
_cell.length_c   1.000
_cell.angle_alpha   90.00
_cell.angle_beta   90.00
_cell.angle_gamma   90.00
#
_symmetry.space_group_name_H-M   'P 1'
#
loop_
_entity.id
_entity.type
_entity.pdbx_description
1 polymer ?
#
loop_
_entity_poly.entity_id
_entity_poly.type
_entity_poly.pdbx_seq_one_letter_code
_entity_poly.pdbx_strand_id
1 'polypeptide(L)'
;MKKKGCAFCNFKDKEVLLYEDSLCYAVISRNPINKHHVLVIPKKHYQNFVELPDKLASHIFLVAKKISKAVRKACEPNAISHLFDDDVSKSGYNLVSHYKFHIIPRFKKDMHVIDWNQLRSNESGEARSKYAKDIKKQLKRRTKST
;
A
#
# COMPACT_ATOMS: atom_id res chain seq x y z
N MET A 1 -1.02 -4.41 18.51
CA MET A 1 -1.77 -5.55 19.09
C MET A 1 -2.34 -6.37 17.95
N LYS A 2 -2.42 -7.69 18.04
CA LYS A 2 -3.07 -8.52 17.00
C LYS A 2 -4.60 -8.43 17.17
N LYS A 3 -5.35 -8.35 16.08
CA LYS A 3 -6.83 -8.32 16.09
C LYS A 3 -7.37 -9.73 15.87
N LYS A 4 -8.23 -10.20 16.81
CA LYS A 4 -8.95 -11.48 16.67
C LYS A 4 -9.81 -11.45 15.39
N GLY A 5 -9.79 -12.52 14.60
CA GLY A 5 -10.53 -12.63 13.33
C GLY A 5 -9.89 -11.92 12.12
N CYS A 6 -8.81 -11.18 12.29
CA CYS A 6 -8.09 -10.60 11.15
C CYS A 6 -7.20 -11.65 10.48
N ALA A 7 -7.43 -11.90 9.18
CA ALA A 7 -6.66 -12.88 8.41
C ALA A 7 -5.16 -12.58 8.39
N PHE A 8 -4.77 -11.29 8.34
CA PHE A 8 -3.37 -10.90 8.31
C PHE A 8 -2.69 -10.93 9.67
N CYS A 9 -3.42 -10.66 10.76
CA CYS A 9 -2.89 -10.83 12.12
C CYS A 9 -2.63 -12.31 12.47
N ASN A 10 -3.36 -13.23 11.84
CA ASN A 10 -3.34 -14.66 12.11
C ASN A 10 -2.85 -15.48 10.90
N PHE A 11 -2.03 -14.86 10.07
CA PHE A 11 -1.47 -15.51 8.88
C PHE A 11 -0.63 -16.73 9.25
N LYS A 12 -0.85 -17.86 8.53
CA LYS A 12 -0.20 -19.15 8.83
C LYS A 12 0.39 -19.86 7.61
N ASP A 13 0.00 -19.45 6.39
CA ASP A 13 0.43 -20.13 5.16
C ASP A 13 1.89 -19.82 4.85
N LYS A 14 2.77 -20.76 5.18
CA LYS A 14 4.21 -20.62 4.97
C LYS A 14 4.66 -20.85 3.52
N GLU A 15 3.84 -21.49 2.68
CA GLU A 15 4.21 -21.77 1.29
C GLU A 15 4.26 -20.51 0.44
N VAL A 16 3.44 -19.51 0.74
CA VAL A 16 3.41 -18.22 0.04
C VAL A 16 4.19 -17.12 0.73
N LEU A 17 4.86 -17.42 1.85
CA LEU A 17 5.68 -16.48 2.61
C LEU A 17 7.01 -16.24 1.92
N LEU A 18 7.32 -14.98 1.60
CA LEU A 18 8.55 -14.58 0.91
C LEU A 18 9.60 -13.98 1.84
N TYR A 19 9.13 -13.32 2.90
CA TYR A 19 9.96 -12.59 3.85
C TYR A 19 9.24 -12.47 5.18
N GLU A 20 9.96 -12.48 6.26
CA GLU A 20 9.44 -12.24 7.61
C GLU A 20 10.54 -11.68 8.51
N ASP A 21 10.21 -10.68 9.30
CA ASP A 21 11.03 -10.18 10.40
C ASP A 21 10.17 -9.88 11.63
N SER A 22 10.72 -9.16 12.63
CA SER A 22 9.99 -8.82 13.86
C SER A 22 8.82 -7.84 13.64
N LEU A 23 8.80 -7.07 12.55
CA LEU A 23 7.87 -5.96 12.32
C LEU A 23 6.85 -6.26 11.24
N CYS A 24 7.25 -6.91 10.15
CA CYS A 24 6.39 -7.19 9.00
C CYS A 24 6.71 -8.52 8.33
N TYR A 25 5.88 -8.89 7.37
CA TYR A 25 6.09 -10.04 6.49
C TYR A 25 5.62 -9.72 5.08
N ALA A 26 6.11 -10.45 4.09
CA ALA A 26 5.70 -10.35 2.70
C ALA A 26 5.21 -11.69 2.18
N VAL A 27 4.10 -11.67 1.46
CA VAL A 27 3.43 -12.87 0.92
C VAL A 27 2.96 -12.65 -0.51
N ILE A 28 2.80 -13.75 -1.26
CA ILE A 28 2.02 -13.71 -2.51
C ILE A 28 0.55 -13.44 -2.17
N SER A 29 -0.06 -12.52 -2.89
CA SER A 29 -1.48 -12.20 -2.72
C SER A 29 -2.35 -13.42 -3.02
N ARG A 30 -3.32 -13.71 -2.17
CA ARG A 30 -4.31 -14.77 -2.39
C ARG A 30 -5.19 -14.50 -3.62
N ASN A 31 -5.54 -13.24 -3.84
CA ASN A 31 -6.32 -12.78 -4.98
C ASN A 31 -5.46 -11.79 -5.80
N PRO A 32 -4.50 -12.28 -6.58
CA PRO A 32 -3.55 -11.40 -7.27
C PRO A 32 -4.22 -10.65 -8.42
N ILE A 33 -3.88 -9.38 -8.58
CA ILE A 33 -4.22 -8.60 -9.78
C ILE A 33 -3.48 -9.14 -10.99
N ASN A 34 -2.17 -9.41 -10.81
CA ASN A 34 -1.32 -10.07 -11.81
C ASN A 34 -0.49 -11.16 -11.13
N LYS A 35 0.11 -12.06 -11.92
CA LYS A 35 1.09 -13.04 -11.43
C LYS A 35 2.18 -12.34 -10.62
N HIS A 36 2.65 -12.94 -9.55
CA HIS A 36 3.67 -12.42 -8.64
C HIS A 36 3.26 -11.13 -7.89
N HIS A 37 1.98 -10.86 -7.74
CA HIS A 37 1.49 -9.78 -6.88
C HIS A 37 1.82 -10.07 -5.42
N VAL A 38 2.61 -9.21 -4.79
CA VAL A 38 3.08 -9.34 -3.41
C VAL A 38 2.40 -8.31 -2.52
N LEU A 39 2.15 -8.72 -1.27
CA LEU A 39 1.71 -7.84 -0.18
C LEU A 39 2.82 -7.78 0.87
N VAL A 40 3.19 -6.57 1.33
CA VAL A 40 4.00 -6.35 2.52
C VAL A 40 3.08 -5.87 3.63
N ILE A 41 3.06 -6.57 4.76
CA ILE A 41 2.02 -6.46 5.78
C ILE A 41 2.67 -6.32 7.16
N PRO A 42 2.32 -5.32 7.98
CA PRO A 42 2.79 -5.22 9.36
C PRO A 42 2.21 -6.34 10.22
N LYS A 43 3.02 -6.89 11.14
CA LYS A 43 2.56 -7.93 12.09
C LYS A 43 1.55 -7.43 13.10
N LYS A 44 1.67 -6.16 13.52
CA LYS A 44 0.66 -5.49 14.34
C LYS A 44 -0.48 -4.99 13.47
N HIS A 45 -1.67 -4.93 14.04
CA HIS A 45 -2.85 -4.45 13.34
C HIS A 45 -2.86 -2.93 13.25
N TYR A 46 -2.84 -2.43 12.02
CA TYR A 46 -3.11 -1.03 11.65
C TYR A 46 -4.10 -1.04 10.49
N GLN A 47 -5.03 -0.13 10.47
CA GLN A 47 -6.02 -0.07 9.38
C GLN A 47 -5.49 0.74 8.20
N ASN A 48 -4.84 1.88 8.49
CA ASN A 48 -4.48 2.89 7.51
C ASN A 48 -2.99 3.25 7.61
N PHE A 49 -2.45 3.81 6.54
CA PHE A 49 -1.08 4.31 6.46
C PHE A 49 -0.77 5.33 7.56
N VAL A 50 -1.71 6.26 7.81
CA VAL A 50 -1.53 7.32 8.79
C VAL A 50 -1.46 6.85 10.25
N GLU A 51 -1.91 5.61 10.53
CA GLU A 51 -1.83 4.98 11.85
C GLU A 51 -0.47 4.31 12.09
N LEU A 52 0.32 4.08 11.03
CA LEU A 52 1.64 3.46 11.18
C LEU A 52 2.59 4.41 11.91
N PRO A 53 3.33 3.93 12.93
CA PRO A 53 4.48 4.68 13.43
C PRO A 53 5.50 4.94 12.31
N ASP A 54 6.13 6.11 12.29
CA ASP A 54 7.07 6.54 11.24
C ASP A 54 8.18 5.51 10.99
N LYS A 55 8.72 4.94 12.07
CA LYS A 55 9.73 3.88 11.98
C LYS A 55 9.22 2.63 11.25
N LEU A 56 7.97 2.24 11.49
CA LEU A 56 7.37 1.07 10.83
C LEU A 56 7.02 1.38 9.37
N ALA A 57 6.48 2.57 9.08
CA ALA A 57 6.22 3.03 7.72
C ALA A 57 7.51 3.01 6.87
N SER A 58 8.58 3.62 7.37
CA SER A 58 9.90 3.62 6.73
C SER A 58 10.43 2.20 6.51
N HIS A 59 10.29 1.32 7.51
CA HIS A 59 10.73 -0.07 7.42
C HIS A 59 9.97 -0.85 6.34
N ILE A 60 8.65 -0.71 6.26
CA ILE A 60 7.83 -1.36 5.21
C ILE A 60 8.27 -0.92 3.82
N PHE A 61 8.57 0.37 3.60
CA PHE A 61 9.07 0.87 2.31
C PHE A 61 10.44 0.26 1.95
N LEU A 62 11.34 0.09 2.92
CA LEU A 62 12.63 -0.57 2.68
C LEU A 62 12.45 -2.05 2.34
N VAL A 63 11.57 -2.75 3.03
CA VAL A 63 11.23 -4.15 2.71
C VAL A 63 10.58 -4.25 1.33
N ALA A 64 9.63 -3.37 1.01
CA ALA A 64 9.00 -3.32 -0.31
C ALA A 64 10.02 -3.10 -1.43
N LYS A 65 11.01 -2.21 -1.23
CA LYS A 65 12.12 -2.00 -2.17
C LYS A 65 12.95 -3.27 -2.37
N LYS A 66 13.27 -4.00 -1.29
CA LYS A 66 13.99 -5.28 -1.35
C LYS A 66 13.20 -6.33 -2.12
N ILE A 67 11.92 -6.50 -1.83
CA ILE A 67 11.02 -7.45 -2.51
C ILE A 67 10.87 -7.08 -3.99
N SER A 68 10.70 -5.80 -4.32
CA SER A 68 10.58 -5.35 -5.73
C SER A 68 11.80 -5.71 -6.57
N LYS A 69 13.02 -5.66 -6.00
CA LYS A 69 14.22 -6.12 -6.69
C LYS A 69 14.17 -7.62 -7.01
N ALA A 70 13.65 -8.43 -6.09
CA ALA A 70 13.47 -9.86 -6.29
C ALA A 70 12.39 -10.16 -7.34
N VAL A 71 11.25 -9.47 -7.26
CA VAL A 71 10.14 -9.58 -8.24
C VAL A 71 10.63 -9.25 -9.66
N ARG A 72 11.40 -8.16 -9.84
CA ARG A 72 11.98 -7.82 -11.14
C ARG A 72 12.78 -8.96 -11.76
N LYS A 73 13.58 -9.65 -10.94
CA LYS A 73 14.39 -10.77 -11.40
C LYS A 73 13.57 -12.04 -11.63
N ALA A 74 12.51 -12.26 -10.86
CA ALA A 74 11.72 -13.47 -10.91
C ALA A 74 10.77 -13.53 -12.10
N CYS A 75 10.21 -12.40 -12.54
CA CYS A 75 9.18 -12.40 -13.59
C CYS A 75 9.40 -11.35 -14.70
N GLU A 76 10.48 -10.60 -14.66
CA GLU A 76 10.88 -9.63 -15.69
C GLU A 76 9.71 -8.75 -16.18
N PRO A 77 8.99 -8.06 -15.29
CA PRO A 77 7.82 -7.28 -15.66
C PRO A 77 8.21 -6.04 -16.47
N ASN A 78 7.27 -5.52 -17.27
CA ASN A 78 7.45 -4.25 -17.97
C ASN A 78 7.46 -3.04 -17.02
N ALA A 79 6.72 -3.13 -15.92
CA ALA A 79 6.68 -2.14 -14.85
C ALA A 79 6.28 -2.79 -13.52
N ILE A 80 6.41 -2.07 -12.42
CA ILE A 80 5.87 -2.46 -11.11
C ILE A 80 5.08 -1.28 -10.56
N SER A 81 3.80 -1.52 -10.25
CA SER A 81 2.98 -0.57 -9.50
C SER A 81 3.12 -0.83 -8.01
N HIS A 82 3.31 0.25 -7.24
CA HIS A 82 3.36 0.22 -5.79
C HIS A 82 2.20 1.04 -5.27
N LEU A 83 1.32 0.45 -4.48
CA LEU A 83 0.16 1.15 -3.96
C LEU A 83 -0.31 0.58 -2.62
N PHE A 84 -1.08 1.38 -1.91
CA PHE A 84 -1.92 0.98 -0.79
C PHE A 84 -3.15 1.89 -0.77
N ASP A 85 -4.26 1.36 -0.28
CA ASP A 85 -5.53 2.08 -0.18
C ASP A 85 -5.94 2.20 1.28
N ASP A 86 -6.15 3.42 1.74
CA ASP A 86 -6.69 3.69 3.06
C ASP A 86 -8.22 3.79 2.98
N ASP A 87 -8.93 2.82 3.53
CA ASP A 87 -10.39 2.89 3.67
C ASP A 87 -10.76 3.76 4.88
N VAL A 88 -10.66 5.08 4.69
CA VAL A 88 -10.84 6.07 5.77
C VAL A 88 -12.26 6.20 6.27
N SER A 89 -13.23 5.80 5.46
CA SER A 89 -14.67 5.87 5.79
C SER A 89 -15.25 4.55 6.27
N LYS A 90 -14.44 3.49 6.32
CA LYS A 90 -14.88 2.11 6.59
C LYS A 90 -15.99 1.64 5.63
N SER A 91 -15.88 2.04 4.39
CA SER A 91 -16.84 1.76 3.31
C SER A 91 -16.77 0.33 2.76
N GLY A 92 -15.82 -0.48 3.22
CA GLY A 92 -15.54 -1.81 2.67
C GLY A 92 -14.66 -1.78 1.42
N TYR A 93 -13.98 -0.66 1.15
CA TYR A 93 -13.06 -0.51 0.03
C TYR A 93 -11.91 -1.53 0.09
N ASN A 94 -11.45 -1.85 1.29
CA ASN A 94 -10.50 -2.92 1.54
C ASN A 94 -11.19 -4.22 1.98
N LEU A 95 -10.92 -5.34 1.29
CA LEU A 95 -11.43 -6.66 1.66
C LEU A 95 -11.00 -7.10 3.07
N VAL A 96 -9.81 -6.72 3.47
CA VAL A 96 -9.29 -6.94 4.83
C VAL A 96 -8.88 -5.58 5.41
N SER A 97 -9.55 -5.17 6.48
CA SER A 97 -9.24 -3.94 7.22
C SER A 97 -7.96 -4.09 8.03
N HIS A 98 -6.84 -4.10 7.32
CA HIS A 98 -5.48 -4.18 7.82
C HIS A 98 -4.55 -3.58 6.76
N TYR A 99 -3.70 -2.65 7.14
CA TYR A 99 -2.75 -2.02 6.22
C TYR A 99 -1.91 -3.07 5.48
N LYS A 100 -1.74 -2.86 4.20
CA LYS A 100 -0.91 -3.67 3.31
C LYS A 100 -0.35 -2.83 2.18
N PHE A 101 0.89 -3.05 1.86
CA PHE A 101 1.57 -2.41 0.74
C PHE A 101 1.60 -3.39 -0.43
N HIS A 102 1.03 -3.01 -1.55
CA HIS A 102 0.94 -3.83 -2.75
C HIS A 102 2.13 -3.59 -3.68
N ILE A 103 2.74 -4.66 -4.15
CA ILE A 103 3.76 -4.69 -5.21
C ILE A 103 3.18 -5.49 -6.36
N ILE A 104 2.80 -4.82 -7.43
CA ILE A 104 2.06 -5.42 -8.55
C ILE A 104 2.91 -5.37 -9.81
N PRO A 105 3.46 -6.51 -10.26
CA PRO A 105 4.12 -6.59 -11.57
C PRO A 105 3.13 -6.27 -12.68
N ARG A 106 3.58 -5.48 -13.66
CA ARG A 106 2.77 -5.05 -14.78
C ARG A 106 3.35 -5.59 -16.09
N PHE A 107 2.51 -6.10 -16.96
CA PHE A 107 2.90 -6.70 -18.23
C PHE A 107 2.20 -5.98 -19.38
N LYS A 108 2.84 -5.93 -20.57
CA LYS A 108 2.17 -5.42 -21.78
C LYS A 108 0.85 -6.15 -21.98
N LYS A 109 -0.22 -5.39 -22.23
CA LYS A 109 -1.59 -5.90 -22.43
C LYS A 109 -2.23 -6.49 -21.18
N ASP A 110 -1.73 -6.25 -19.98
CA ASP A 110 -2.52 -6.55 -18.79
C ASP A 110 -3.77 -5.63 -18.76
N MET A 111 -4.88 -6.17 -18.22
CA MET A 111 -6.18 -5.47 -18.19
C MET A 111 -6.26 -4.36 -17.14
N HIS A 112 -5.20 -4.17 -16.37
CA HIS A 112 -5.18 -3.26 -15.21
C HIS A 112 -4.45 -1.96 -15.54
N VAL A 113 -4.86 -1.28 -16.60
CA VAL A 113 -4.27 -0.01 -16.98
C VAL A 113 -4.95 1.12 -16.21
N ILE A 114 -4.21 1.71 -15.24
CA ILE A 114 -4.49 3.09 -14.88
C ILE A 114 -3.90 3.94 -16.02
N ASP A 115 -4.72 4.27 -16.99
CA ASP A 115 -4.32 5.23 -18.01
C ASP A 115 -4.40 6.64 -17.42
N TRP A 116 -3.27 7.10 -16.90
CA TRP A 116 -3.16 8.42 -16.31
C TRP A 116 -3.58 9.54 -17.28
N ASN A 117 -3.47 9.34 -18.59
CA ASN A 117 -3.85 10.35 -19.57
C ASN A 117 -5.37 10.45 -19.71
N GLN A 118 -6.09 9.33 -19.61
CA GLN A 118 -7.56 9.31 -19.65
C GLN A 118 -8.19 9.75 -18.32
N LEU A 119 -7.50 9.54 -17.20
CA LEU A 119 -8.03 9.86 -15.87
C LEU A 119 -7.69 11.27 -15.38
N ARG A 120 -6.84 12.01 -16.10
CA ARG A 120 -6.48 13.39 -15.73
C ARG A 120 -7.62 14.34 -16.01
N SER A 121 -8.06 15.08 -14.99
CA SER A 121 -8.92 16.24 -15.15
C SER A 121 -8.09 17.52 -15.37
N ASN A 122 -8.63 18.45 -16.13
CA ASN A 122 -8.06 19.79 -16.33
C ASN A 122 -8.64 20.75 -15.27
N GLU A 123 -8.00 20.77 -14.10
CA GLU A 123 -8.37 21.70 -13.04
C GLU A 123 -7.83 23.12 -13.32
N SER A 124 -8.65 24.13 -13.10
CA SER A 124 -8.23 25.53 -13.20
C SER A 124 -7.14 25.86 -12.16
N GLY A 125 -6.33 26.88 -12.45
CA GLY A 125 -5.32 27.37 -11.49
C GLY A 125 -5.93 27.84 -10.18
N GLU A 126 -7.14 28.43 -10.24
CA GLU A 126 -7.90 28.87 -9.07
C GLU A 126 -8.35 27.69 -8.21
N ALA A 127 -8.93 26.64 -8.78
CA ALA A 127 -9.34 25.45 -8.08
C ALA A 127 -8.15 24.78 -7.39
N ARG A 128 -7.01 24.59 -8.09
CA ARG A 128 -5.79 24.03 -7.53
C ARG A 128 -5.23 24.87 -6.39
N SER A 129 -5.29 26.21 -6.49
CA SER A 129 -4.88 27.13 -5.43
C SER A 129 -5.74 26.98 -4.18
N LYS A 130 -7.06 26.81 -4.35
CA LYS A 130 -8.01 26.55 -3.25
C LYS A 130 -7.66 25.24 -2.55
N TYR A 131 -7.47 24.11 -3.29
CA TYR A 131 -7.10 22.83 -2.71
C TYR A 131 -5.79 22.91 -1.90
N ALA A 132 -4.80 23.61 -2.43
CA ALA A 132 -3.54 23.83 -1.73
C ALA A 132 -3.72 24.61 -0.41
N LYS A 133 -4.56 25.64 -0.39
CA LYS A 133 -4.88 26.41 0.84
C LYS A 133 -5.56 25.54 1.89
N ASP A 134 -6.52 24.71 1.48
CA ASP A 134 -7.25 23.82 2.39
C ASP A 134 -6.31 22.82 3.07
N ILE A 135 -5.42 22.20 2.32
CA ILE A 135 -4.43 21.25 2.85
C ILE A 135 -3.40 21.96 3.74
N LYS A 136 -2.86 23.10 3.33
CA LYS A 136 -1.90 23.90 4.12
C LYS A 136 -2.46 24.31 5.47
N LYS A 137 -3.76 24.62 5.54
CA LYS A 137 -4.45 24.95 6.80
C LYS A 137 -4.40 23.76 7.79
N GLN A 138 -4.52 22.53 7.30
CA GLN A 138 -4.45 21.33 8.16
C GLN A 138 -3.01 21.00 8.58
N LEU A 139 -2.04 21.21 7.71
CA LEU A 139 -0.62 21.01 8.04
C LEU A 139 -0.15 21.93 9.18
N LYS A 140 -0.59 23.19 9.20
CA LYS A 140 -0.25 24.16 10.27
C LYS A 140 -0.87 23.83 11.63
N ARG A 141 -2.00 23.11 11.68
CA ARG A 141 -2.67 22.73 12.94
C ARG A 141 -1.91 21.69 13.76
N ARG A 142 -1.10 20.83 13.11
CA ARG A 142 -0.34 19.75 13.77
C ARG A 142 0.91 20.23 14.52
N THR A 143 1.45 21.43 14.24
CA THR A 143 2.64 21.97 14.91
C THR A 143 2.35 22.64 16.28
N LYS A 144 1.08 22.67 16.72
CA LYS A 144 0.68 23.27 18.03
C LYS A 144 0.28 22.24 19.10
N SER A 145 0.49 20.94 18.84
CA SER A 145 0.14 19.85 19.76
C SER A 145 1.38 19.02 20.10
N THR A 146 2.33 19.67 20.76
CA THR A 146 3.42 19.05 21.56
C THR A 146 3.62 19.86 22.80
#